data_63a589a8d583b5b552ab2b39ca5b4c9e
#
_entry.id   63a589a8d583b5b552ab2b39ca5b4c9e
#
_cell.length_a   1.000
_cell.length_b   1.000
_cell.length_c   1.000
_cell.angle_alpha   90.00
_cell.angle_beta   90.00
_cell.angle_gamma   90.00
#
_symmetry.space_group_name_H-M   'P 1'
#
loop_
_entity.id
_entity.type
_entity.pdbx_description
1 polymer ?
#
loop_
_entity_poly.entity_id
_entity_poly.type
_entity_poly.pdbx_seq_one_letter_code
_entity_poly.pdbx_strand_id
1 'polypeptide(L)'
;PGLTTRDASDLLAGRGIGLDIALGAIQKLGGRVALSSSRGEGLRAAVEVPVESGFAKVLWIEANGEPYALLAADVAAVKRSEGAGAPHLAACIGEAHAEPGPMFLAIAVHGDDEPARVSVHAALAITELLVRPLTPLVAAMGPFAGAIVRGDGTVRLALDAHALAPRARALATSARRAADLAPRGA
;
A
#
# COMPACT_ATOMS: atom_id res chain seq x y z
N PRO A 1 -9.40 19.33 14.72
CA PRO A 1 -9.26 20.76 15.04
C PRO A 1 -8.74 20.93 16.49
N GLY A 2 -7.71 21.78 16.65
CA GLY A 2 -7.29 22.19 17.99
C GLY A 2 -6.19 21.39 18.67
N LEU A 3 -5.38 20.63 17.97
CA LEU A 3 -4.23 19.92 18.56
C LEU A 3 -3.09 20.94 18.84
N THR A 4 -2.91 21.31 20.10
CA THR A 4 -1.79 22.14 20.55
C THR A 4 -1.15 21.54 21.80
N THR A 5 0.17 21.57 21.87
CA THR A 5 0.94 21.10 23.02
C THR A 5 1.29 22.20 24.02
N ARG A 6 0.78 23.42 23.84
CA ARG A 6 1.05 24.58 24.72
C ARG A 6 -0.20 25.00 25.50
N ASP A 7 -0.03 25.20 26.78
CA ASP A 7 -1.06 25.64 27.75
C ASP A 7 -1.40 27.14 27.67
N ALA A 8 -0.65 27.93 26.86
CA ALA A 8 -0.91 29.35 26.67
C ALA A 8 -0.81 29.70 25.17
N SER A 9 -1.82 30.36 24.64
CA SER A 9 -1.86 30.89 23.29
C SER A 9 -0.97 32.12 23.16
N ASP A 10 0.22 31.95 22.58
CA ASP A 10 0.98 33.08 22.04
C ASP A 10 0.25 33.61 20.79
N LEU A 11 0.12 34.93 20.67
CA LEU A 11 -0.68 35.62 19.66
C LEU A 11 -0.31 35.29 18.18
N LEU A 12 0.84 34.62 17.95
CA LEU A 12 1.33 34.20 16.63
C LEU A 12 1.45 32.69 16.44
N ALA A 13 1.34 31.87 17.49
CA ALA A 13 1.55 30.42 17.38
C ALA A 13 0.72 29.65 18.41
N GLY A 14 -0.57 29.46 18.23
CA GLY A 14 -1.29 28.77 19.29
C GLY A 14 -2.73 28.32 19.02
N ARG A 15 -3.28 28.56 17.85
CA ARG A 15 -4.67 28.17 17.57
C ARG A 15 -4.84 26.78 16.94
N GLY A 16 -3.77 26.00 16.79
CA GLY A 16 -3.86 24.68 16.14
C GLY A 16 -4.26 24.72 14.65
N ILE A 17 -4.32 25.93 14.07
CA ILE A 17 -4.82 26.15 12.71
C ILE A 17 -3.79 25.76 11.64
N GLY A 18 -2.49 25.88 11.94
CA GLY A 18 -1.44 25.61 10.96
C GLY A 18 -1.40 24.16 10.48
N LEU A 19 -1.57 23.22 11.40
CA LEU A 19 -1.61 21.80 11.07
C LEU A 19 -2.90 21.45 10.29
N ASP A 20 -4.03 22.00 10.68
CA ASP A 20 -5.30 21.77 9.99
C ASP A 20 -5.29 22.33 8.56
N ILE A 21 -4.66 23.47 8.34
CA ILE A 21 -4.46 24.03 6.98
C ILE A 21 -3.56 23.12 6.16
N ALA A 22 -2.44 22.67 6.74
CA ALA A 22 -1.51 21.78 6.05
C ALA A 22 -2.17 20.43 5.70
N LEU A 23 -2.89 19.82 6.64
CA LEU A 23 -3.66 18.60 6.43
C LEU A 23 -4.72 18.78 5.33
N GLY A 24 -5.48 19.88 5.38
CA GLY A 24 -6.47 20.19 4.35
C GLY A 24 -5.86 20.41 2.96
N ALA A 25 -4.69 21.01 2.86
CA ALA A 25 -3.98 21.20 1.60
C ALA A 25 -3.51 19.85 1.03
N ILE A 26 -2.92 18.98 1.87
CA ILE A 26 -2.45 17.65 1.46
C ILE A 26 -3.62 16.77 1.05
N GLN A 27 -4.74 16.80 1.78
CA GLN A 27 -5.95 16.06 1.42
C GLN A 27 -6.56 16.51 0.09
N LYS A 28 -6.55 17.81 -0.21
CA LYS A 28 -7.00 18.34 -1.51
C LYS A 28 -6.14 17.84 -2.67
N LEU A 29 -4.86 17.55 -2.42
CA LEU A 29 -3.96 16.94 -3.37
C LEU A 29 -4.07 15.40 -3.41
N GLY A 30 -5.05 14.82 -2.69
CA GLY A 30 -5.20 13.37 -2.59
C GLY A 30 -4.11 12.69 -1.75
N GLY A 31 -3.35 13.49 -1.00
CA GLY A 31 -2.24 13.00 -0.18
C GLY A 31 -2.65 12.49 1.19
N ARG A 32 -1.69 11.93 1.91
CA ARG A 32 -1.82 11.37 3.27
C ARG A 32 -0.74 11.96 4.18
N VAL A 33 -1.06 12.06 5.47
CA VAL A 33 -0.13 12.49 6.50
C VAL A 33 -0.16 11.48 7.65
N ALA A 34 1.00 11.01 8.04
CA ALA A 34 1.20 10.24 9.26
C ALA A 34 2.04 11.08 10.25
N LEU A 35 1.54 11.23 11.46
CA LEU A 35 2.22 11.93 12.53
C LEU A 35 2.61 10.93 13.62
N SER A 36 3.86 10.95 14.05
CA SER A 36 4.33 10.22 15.21
C SER A 36 5.14 11.14 16.12
N SER A 37 4.96 11.00 17.42
CA SER A 37 5.67 11.82 18.42
C SER A 37 6.12 10.96 19.58
N SER A 38 7.39 11.11 19.95
CA SER A 38 7.98 10.50 21.15
C SER A 38 8.50 11.59 22.05
N ARG A 39 8.23 11.46 23.36
CA ARG A 39 8.67 12.46 24.34
C ARG A 39 10.21 12.57 24.37
N GLY A 40 10.73 13.74 24.08
CA GLY A 40 12.18 14.00 24.01
C GLY A 40 12.80 13.79 22.62
N GLU A 41 12.10 13.14 21.69
CA GLU A 41 12.58 12.88 20.32
C GLU A 41 11.91 13.81 19.28
N GLY A 42 10.85 14.52 19.68
CA GLY A 42 10.15 15.47 18.82
C GLY A 42 8.97 14.88 18.05
N LEU A 43 8.57 15.58 16.99
CA LEU A 43 7.47 15.22 16.09
C LEU A 43 8.03 14.82 14.73
N ARG A 44 7.66 13.64 14.27
CA ARG A 44 7.89 13.20 12.89
C ARG A 44 6.58 13.33 12.10
N ALA A 45 6.62 14.03 10.98
CA ALA A 45 5.53 14.10 10.02
C ALA A 45 5.98 13.43 8.72
N ALA A 46 5.30 12.39 8.31
CA ALA A 46 5.45 11.77 6.99
C ALA A 46 4.31 12.25 6.10
N VAL A 47 4.63 12.84 4.97
CA VAL A 47 3.67 13.39 4.00
C VAL A 47 3.85 12.67 2.69
N GLU A 48 2.76 12.10 2.18
CA GLU A 48 2.69 11.47 0.88
C GLU A 48 1.70 12.22 0.01
N VAL A 49 2.12 12.62 -1.19
CA VAL A 49 1.27 13.32 -2.16
C VAL A 49 1.36 12.57 -3.48
N PRO A 50 0.22 12.19 -4.10
CA PRO A 50 0.25 11.58 -5.43
C PRO A 50 0.78 12.59 -6.45
N VAL A 51 1.71 12.16 -7.28
CA VAL A 51 2.18 12.95 -8.43
C VAL A 51 1.21 12.68 -9.56
N GLU A 52 0.58 13.72 -10.09
CA GLU A 52 -0.52 13.61 -11.09
C GLU A 52 -0.15 12.87 -12.38
N SER A 53 1.11 12.81 -12.74
CA SER A 53 1.64 11.95 -13.80
C SER A 53 3.15 11.89 -13.65
N GLY A 54 3.71 10.74 -13.44
CA GLY A 54 5.14 10.59 -13.31
C GLY A 54 5.64 9.26 -13.87
N PHE A 55 6.83 9.29 -14.44
CA PHE A 55 7.54 8.04 -14.71
C PHE A 55 7.94 7.41 -13.37
N ALA A 56 7.56 6.16 -13.17
CA ALA A 56 7.88 5.40 -11.99
C ALA A 56 8.49 4.06 -12.39
N LYS A 57 9.47 3.61 -11.61
CA LYS A 57 9.96 2.23 -11.71
C LYS A 57 8.93 1.32 -11.07
N VAL A 58 8.35 0.44 -11.87
CA VAL A 58 7.37 -0.54 -11.43
C VAL A 58 7.90 -1.95 -11.61
N LEU A 59 7.64 -2.80 -10.64
CA LEU A 59 7.80 -4.23 -10.74
C LEU A 59 6.51 -4.81 -11.31
N TRP A 60 6.61 -5.52 -12.43
CA TRP A 60 5.52 -6.32 -12.96
C TRP A 60 5.41 -7.63 -12.23
N ILE A 61 4.21 -7.96 -11.80
CA ILE A 61 3.86 -9.18 -11.09
C ILE A 61 2.64 -9.81 -11.74
N GLU A 62 2.53 -11.12 -11.65
CA GLU A 62 1.41 -11.86 -12.21
C GLU A 62 0.60 -12.53 -11.09
N ALA A 63 -0.71 -12.36 -11.17
CA ALA A 63 -1.66 -13.04 -10.32
C ALA A 63 -2.85 -13.52 -11.18
N ASN A 64 -3.19 -14.79 -11.10
CA ASN A 64 -4.27 -15.42 -11.87
C ASN A 64 -4.18 -15.18 -13.41
N GLY A 65 -2.95 -15.15 -13.94
CA GLY A 65 -2.73 -14.89 -15.37
C GLY A 65 -2.80 -13.41 -15.78
N GLU A 66 -3.13 -12.51 -14.85
CA GLU A 66 -3.19 -11.07 -15.13
C GLU A 66 -1.96 -10.34 -14.58
N PRO A 67 -1.34 -9.45 -15.38
CA PRO A 67 -0.23 -8.65 -14.93
C PRO A 67 -0.69 -7.38 -14.20
N TYR A 68 -0.09 -7.15 -13.04
CA TYR A 68 -0.22 -5.95 -12.24
C TYR A 68 1.13 -5.27 -12.07
N ALA A 69 1.11 -3.98 -11.80
CA ALA A 69 2.31 -3.22 -11.50
C ALA A 69 2.32 -2.80 -10.03
N LEU A 70 3.48 -2.86 -9.37
CA LEU A 70 3.70 -2.30 -8.05
C LEU A 70 4.92 -1.39 -8.11
N LEU A 71 4.91 -0.25 -7.40
CA LEU A 71 6.09 0.60 -7.34
C LEU A 71 7.28 -0.19 -6.80
N ALA A 72 8.38 -0.18 -7.52
CA ALA A 72 9.57 -0.94 -7.13
C ALA A 72 10.14 -0.48 -5.78
N ALA A 73 9.94 0.80 -5.43
CA ALA A 73 10.35 1.36 -4.15
C ALA A 73 9.60 0.76 -2.94
N ASP A 74 8.39 0.25 -3.15
CA ASP A 74 7.57 -0.36 -2.10
C ASP A 74 7.86 -1.86 -1.92
N VAL A 75 8.72 -2.44 -2.75
CA VAL A 75 9.08 -3.85 -2.70
C VAL A 75 10.41 -4.02 -1.97
N ALA A 76 10.35 -4.53 -0.74
CA ALA A 76 11.55 -4.80 0.05
C ALA A 76 12.30 -6.06 -0.43
N ALA A 77 11.58 -7.09 -0.87
CA ALA A 77 12.18 -8.32 -1.37
C ALA A 77 11.21 -9.12 -2.24
N VAL A 78 11.79 -9.89 -3.18
CA VAL A 78 11.11 -10.92 -3.96
C VAL A 78 11.80 -12.24 -3.65
N LYS A 79 11.06 -13.26 -3.22
CA LYS A 79 11.61 -14.56 -2.86
C LYS A 79 10.74 -15.68 -3.38
N ARG A 80 11.32 -16.86 -3.61
CA ARG A 80 10.55 -18.07 -3.83
C ARG A 80 9.86 -18.48 -2.53
N SER A 81 8.63 -18.93 -2.64
CA SER A 81 7.87 -19.43 -1.49
C SER A 81 8.29 -20.86 -1.19
N GLU A 82 8.78 -21.10 0.03
CA GLU A 82 9.04 -22.45 0.54
C GLU A 82 7.95 -22.92 1.50
N GLY A 83 6.74 -22.32 1.44
CA GLY A 83 5.65 -22.75 2.33
C GLY A 83 4.44 -21.85 2.36
N ALA A 84 3.34 -22.40 2.85
CA ALA A 84 2.07 -21.75 3.04
C ALA A 84 2.15 -20.63 4.09
N GLY A 85 1.62 -19.46 3.80
CA GLY A 85 1.48 -18.42 4.83
C GLY A 85 1.25 -17.00 4.34
N ALA A 86 1.55 -16.68 3.08
CA ALA A 86 1.22 -15.38 2.53
C ALA A 86 -0.08 -15.47 1.71
N PRO A 87 -1.04 -14.57 1.92
CA PRO A 87 -2.25 -14.52 1.10
C PRO A 87 -1.88 -14.24 -0.36
N HIS A 88 -2.66 -14.81 -1.28
CA HIS A 88 -2.45 -14.55 -2.70
C HIS A 88 -2.90 -13.13 -3.06
N LEU A 89 -2.17 -12.49 -3.99
CA LEU A 89 -2.47 -11.13 -4.42
C LEU A 89 -3.92 -10.99 -4.91
N ALA A 90 -4.42 -11.95 -5.68
CA ALA A 90 -5.79 -11.96 -6.17
C ALA A 90 -6.82 -11.84 -5.04
N ALA A 91 -6.63 -12.56 -3.92
CA ALA A 91 -7.49 -12.41 -2.74
C ALA A 91 -7.38 -11.00 -2.12
N CYS A 92 -6.19 -10.41 -2.12
CA CYS A 92 -5.97 -9.06 -1.58
C CYS A 92 -6.67 -7.97 -2.41
N ILE A 93 -6.83 -8.19 -3.71
CA ILE A 93 -7.55 -7.27 -4.61
C ILE A 93 -9.05 -7.58 -4.73
N GLY A 94 -9.53 -8.63 -4.07
CA GLY A 94 -10.97 -8.96 -3.99
C GLY A 94 -11.44 -10.00 -5.00
N GLU A 95 -10.54 -10.76 -5.63
CA GLU A 95 -10.93 -11.87 -6.50
C GLU A 95 -11.33 -13.11 -5.68
N ALA A 96 -12.38 -13.80 -6.14
CA ALA A 96 -12.97 -14.93 -5.43
C ALA A 96 -12.08 -16.20 -5.46
N HIS A 97 -11.29 -16.37 -6.50
CA HIS A 97 -10.41 -17.53 -6.67
C HIS A 97 -8.95 -17.07 -6.67
N ALA A 98 -8.19 -17.61 -5.74
CA ALA A 98 -6.78 -17.28 -5.57
C ALA A 98 -6.02 -18.54 -5.20
N GLU A 99 -5.24 -19.07 -6.13
CA GLU A 99 -4.31 -20.16 -5.83
C GLU A 99 -2.97 -19.61 -5.34
N PRO A 100 -2.38 -20.21 -4.29
CA PRO A 100 -1.07 -19.79 -3.82
C PRO A 100 -0.03 -19.85 -4.93
N GLY A 101 0.66 -18.74 -5.16
CA GLY A 101 1.73 -18.68 -6.15
C GLY A 101 3.07 -19.17 -5.58
N PRO A 102 4.01 -19.55 -6.46
CA PRO A 102 5.32 -20.06 -6.07
C PRO A 102 6.29 -18.98 -5.56
N MET A 103 5.90 -17.72 -5.62
CA MET A 103 6.69 -16.57 -5.18
C MET A 103 5.95 -15.72 -4.19
N PHE A 104 6.67 -14.99 -3.35
CA PHE A 104 6.09 -13.94 -2.53
C PHE A 104 6.87 -12.64 -2.63
N LEU A 105 6.15 -11.55 -2.47
CA LEU A 105 6.66 -10.20 -2.31
C LEU A 105 6.60 -9.79 -0.86
N ALA A 106 7.68 -9.21 -0.36
CA ALA A 106 7.68 -8.45 0.88
C ALA A 106 7.44 -6.97 0.52
N ILE A 107 6.28 -6.46 0.87
CA ILE A 107 5.87 -5.08 0.60
C ILE A 107 6.15 -4.26 1.85
N ALA A 108 7.06 -3.30 1.74
CA ALA A 108 7.39 -2.36 2.79
C ALA A 108 6.63 -1.06 2.59
N VAL A 109 5.82 -0.72 3.57
CA VAL A 109 5.13 0.58 3.62
C VAL A 109 5.81 1.44 4.66
N HIS A 110 6.04 2.71 4.32
CA HIS A 110 6.68 3.64 5.24
C HIS A 110 5.86 3.78 6.53
N GLY A 111 6.53 3.60 7.67
CA GLY A 111 5.90 3.65 9.00
C GLY A 111 5.46 2.30 9.56
N ASP A 112 5.59 1.22 8.80
CA ASP A 112 5.32 -0.13 9.26
C ASP A 112 6.60 -0.82 9.77
N ASP A 113 6.53 -1.49 10.91
CA ASP A 113 7.68 -2.21 11.50
C ASP A 113 8.07 -3.44 10.68
N GLU A 114 7.09 -4.11 10.05
CA GLU A 114 7.32 -5.31 9.26
C GLU A 114 6.70 -5.22 7.86
N PRO A 115 7.40 -5.70 6.81
CA PRO A 115 6.85 -5.82 5.47
C PRO A 115 5.65 -6.75 5.43
N ALA A 116 4.57 -6.34 4.75
CA ALA A 116 3.48 -7.24 4.44
C ALA A 116 3.93 -8.27 3.38
N ARG A 117 3.40 -9.49 3.44
CA ARG A 117 3.73 -10.54 2.48
C ARG A 117 2.51 -10.88 1.63
N VAL A 118 2.71 -10.97 0.33
CA VAL A 118 1.71 -11.47 -0.63
C VAL A 118 2.35 -12.52 -1.54
N SER A 119 1.62 -13.58 -1.83
CA SER A 119 2.07 -14.55 -2.83
C SER A 119 1.57 -14.16 -4.21
N VAL A 120 2.39 -14.46 -5.23
CA VAL A 120 2.15 -14.16 -6.64
C VAL A 120 2.62 -15.33 -7.49
N HIS A 121 2.11 -15.45 -8.72
CA HIS A 121 2.55 -16.50 -9.65
C HIS A 121 3.93 -16.20 -10.20
N ALA A 122 4.21 -14.96 -10.56
CA ALA A 122 5.52 -14.54 -11.06
C ALA A 122 5.84 -13.09 -10.68
N ALA A 123 7.13 -12.81 -10.54
CA ALA A 123 7.69 -11.46 -10.61
C ALA A 123 8.47 -11.38 -11.93
N LEU A 124 8.07 -10.49 -12.82
CA LEU A 124 8.51 -10.49 -14.20
C LEU A 124 9.71 -9.55 -14.42
N ALA A 125 9.46 -8.26 -14.50
CA ALA A 125 10.47 -7.27 -14.85
C ALA A 125 10.24 -5.95 -14.10
N ILE A 126 11.31 -5.19 -13.94
CA ILE A 126 11.22 -3.79 -13.51
C ILE A 126 11.33 -2.93 -14.77
N THR A 127 10.34 -2.05 -14.97
CA THR A 127 10.33 -1.09 -16.08
C THR A 127 9.98 0.30 -15.57
N GLU A 128 10.45 1.32 -16.26
CA GLU A 128 10.07 2.70 -15.98
C GLU A 128 8.94 3.11 -16.92
N LEU A 129 7.79 3.44 -16.34
CA LEU A 129 6.57 3.70 -17.08
C LEU A 129 5.80 4.87 -16.48
N LEU A 130 4.98 5.49 -17.33
CA LEU A 130 4.06 6.53 -16.89
C LEU A 130 2.87 5.90 -16.19
N VAL A 131 2.73 6.17 -14.90
CA VAL A 131 1.54 5.80 -14.11
C VAL A 131 0.59 6.97 -14.09
N ARG A 132 -0.64 6.76 -14.56
CA ARG A 132 -1.71 7.77 -14.58
C ARG A 132 -2.65 7.55 -13.39
N PRO A 133 -3.09 8.62 -12.72
CA PRO A 133 -4.05 8.50 -11.63
C PRO A 133 -5.38 7.92 -12.12
N LEU A 134 -6.04 7.19 -11.24
CA LEU A 134 -7.40 6.69 -11.46
C LEU A 134 -8.42 7.73 -11.02
N THR A 135 -9.60 7.67 -11.60
CA THR A 135 -10.74 8.41 -11.05
C THR A 135 -11.05 7.90 -9.64
N PRO A 136 -11.58 8.74 -8.73
CA PRO A 136 -11.88 8.34 -7.36
C PRO A 136 -12.78 7.11 -7.26
N LEU A 137 -13.70 6.94 -8.20
CA LEU A 137 -14.59 5.78 -8.25
C LEU A 137 -13.81 4.48 -8.47
N VAL A 138 -12.91 4.45 -9.45
CA VAL A 138 -12.11 3.26 -9.77
C VAL A 138 -11.08 2.99 -8.67
N ALA A 139 -10.45 4.02 -8.13
CA ALA A 139 -9.52 3.90 -7.01
C ALA A 139 -10.18 3.27 -5.77
N ALA A 140 -11.48 3.54 -5.54
CA ALA A 140 -12.23 2.97 -4.43
C ALA A 140 -12.60 1.48 -4.60
N MET A 141 -12.49 0.92 -5.82
CA MET A 141 -12.84 -0.48 -6.08
C MET A 141 -11.81 -1.49 -5.58
N GLY A 142 -10.58 -1.06 -5.32
CA GLY A 142 -9.52 -1.96 -4.89
C GLY A 142 -8.29 -1.21 -4.38
N PRO A 143 -7.19 -1.91 -4.09
CA PRO A 143 -5.93 -1.30 -3.69
C PRO A 143 -5.17 -0.80 -4.94
N PHE A 144 -5.76 0.13 -5.69
CA PHE A 144 -5.23 0.62 -6.96
C PHE A 144 -4.74 2.06 -6.83
N ALA A 145 -3.49 2.31 -7.24
CA ALA A 145 -2.85 3.63 -7.25
C ALA A 145 -3.02 4.33 -8.60
N GLY A 146 -3.10 3.57 -9.69
CA GLY A 146 -3.07 4.15 -11.02
C GLY A 146 -3.30 3.14 -12.13
N ALA A 147 -3.20 3.64 -13.36
CA ALA A 147 -3.25 2.85 -14.58
C ALA A 147 -2.04 3.12 -15.46
N ILE A 148 -1.59 2.09 -16.15
CA ILE A 148 -0.51 2.13 -17.13
C ILE A 148 -1.11 1.77 -18.48
N VAL A 149 -0.95 2.66 -19.44
CA VAL A 149 -1.33 2.40 -20.84
C VAL A 149 -0.09 1.88 -21.57
N ARG A 150 -0.16 0.69 -22.09
CA ARG A 150 0.94 0.07 -22.84
C ARG A 150 0.91 0.52 -24.30
N GLY A 151 2.02 0.30 -25.00
CA GLY A 151 2.14 0.66 -26.43
C GLY A 151 1.17 -0.08 -27.36
N ASP A 152 0.65 -1.24 -26.92
CA ASP A 152 -0.38 -2.00 -27.63
C ASP A 152 -1.82 -1.51 -27.33
N GLY A 153 -1.96 -0.45 -26.55
CA GLY A 153 -3.25 0.13 -26.13
C GLY A 153 -3.90 -0.58 -24.95
N THR A 154 -3.32 -1.65 -24.42
CA THR A 154 -3.84 -2.31 -23.21
C THR A 154 -3.63 -1.46 -21.97
N VAL A 155 -4.60 -1.48 -21.06
CA VAL A 155 -4.52 -0.81 -19.77
C VAL A 155 -4.25 -1.84 -18.69
N ARG A 156 -3.27 -1.53 -17.82
CA ARG A 156 -2.92 -2.36 -16.66
C ARG A 156 -2.99 -1.54 -15.39
N LEU A 157 -3.38 -2.19 -14.30
CA LEU A 157 -3.54 -1.50 -13.01
C LEU A 157 -2.23 -1.49 -12.23
N ALA A 158 -1.92 -0.35 -11.66
CA ALA A 158 -0.87 -0.19 -10.68
C ALA A 158 -1.47 -0.28 -9.26
N LEU A 159 -0.85 -1.10 -8.42
CA LEU A 159 -1.30 -1.37 -7.06
C LEU A 159 -0.79 -0.30 -6.09
N ASP A 160 -1.60 0.03 -5.12
CA ASP A 160 -1.26 0.89 -3.99
C ASP A 160 -0.76 0.02 -2.83
N ALA A 161 0.53 0.09 -2.53
CA ALA A 161 1.15 -0.67 -1.45
C ALA A 161 0.52 -0.35 -0.09
N HIS A 162 0.16 0.91 0.17
CA HIS A 162 -0.47 1.34 1.43
C HIS A 162 -1.88 0.77 1.62
N ALA A 163 -2.62 0.61 0.53
CA ALA A 163 -3.94 -0.02 0.58
C ALA A 163 -3.85 -1.56 0.55
N LEU A 164 -2.81 -2.11 -0.08
CA LEU A 164 -2.60 -3.55 -0.23
C LEU A 164 -2.07 -4.20 1.05
N ALA A 165 -1.08 -3.59 1.71
CA ALA A 165 -0.41 -4.16 2.88
C ALA A 165 -1.36 -4.50 4.04
N PRO A 166 -2.28 -3.61 4.49
CA PRO A 166 -3.22 -3.95 5.56
C PRO A 166 -4.18 -5.08 5.15
N ARG A 167 -4.60 -5.17 3.89
CA ARG A 167 -5.44 -6.26 3.39
C ARG A 167 -4.70 -7.60 3.46
N ALA A 168 -3.45 -7.62 3.04
CA ALA A 168 -2.60 -8.81 3.11
C ALA A 168 -2.42 -9.29 4.55
N ARG A 169 -2.17 -8.39 5.50
CA ARG A 169 -2.04 -8.73 6.93
C ARG A 169 -3.34 -9.27 7.51
N ALA A 170 -4.47 -8.66 7.19
CA ALA A 170 -5.78 -9.11 7.66
C ALA A 170 -6.09 -10.53 7.17
N LEU A 171 -5.86 -10.82 5.88
CA LEU A 171 -6.05 -12.15 5.31
C LEU A 171 -5.11 -13.19 5.92
N ALA A 172 -3.82 -12.84 6.12
CA ALA A 172 -2.84 -13.72 6.77
C ALA A 172 -3.27 -14.07 8.20
N THR A 173 -3.78 -13.10 8.95
CA THR A 173 -4.27 -13.31 10.33
C THR A 173 -5.50 -14.20 10.35
N SER A 174 -6.43 -13.99 9.44
CA SER A 174 -7.64 -14.81 9.31
C SER A 174 -7.32 -16.25 8.95
N ALA A 175 -6.39 -16.47 8.03
CA ALA A 175 -5.94 -17.80 7.62
C ALA A 175 -5.27 -18.56 8.78
N ARG A 176 -4.43 -17.90 9.57
CA ARG A 176 -3.81 -18.50 10.77
C ARG A 176 -4.86 -18.92 11.79
N ARG A 177 -5.83 -18.04 12.09
CA ARG A 177 -6.91 -18.37 13.03
C ARG A 177 -7.75 -19.58 12.57
N ALA A 178 -8.03 -19.65 11.25
CA ALA A 178 -8.76 -20.79 10.70
C ALA A 178 -7.96 -22.10 10.82
N ALA A 179 -6.65 -22.05 10.60
CA ALA A 179 -5.77 -23.19 10.76
C ALA A 179 -5.66 -23.67 12.22
N ASP A 180 -5.64 -22.74 13.18
CA ASP A 180 -5.59 -23.07 14.61
C ASP A 180 -6.92 -23.67 15.15
N LEU A 181 -8.04 -23.34 14.52
CA LEU A 181 -9.38 -23.85 14.86
C LEU A 181 -9.72 -25.18 14.18
N ALA A 182 -8.94 -25.59 13.16
CA ALA A 182 -9.15 -26.88 12.51
C ALA A 182 -8.83 -28.02 13.49
N PRO A 183 -9.72 -29.00 13.69
CA PRO A 183 -9.45 -30.13 14.59
C PRO A 183 -8.22 -30.87 14.08
N ARG A 184 -7.21 -30.99 14.94
CA ARG A 184 -6.06 -31.86 14.68
C ARG A 184 -6.63 -33.27 14.58
N GLY A 185 -6.69 -33.76 13.36
CA GLY A 185 -7.25 -35.05 13.03
C GLY A 185 -6.70 -36.16 13.94
N ALA A 186 -7.65 -37.00 14.38
CA ALA A 186 -7.38 -38.20 15.11
C ALA A 186 -6.64 -39.23 14.26
#